data_7090438bf21743a1cb9c55203896eb0f
#
_entry.id   7090438bf21743a1cb9c55203896eb0f
#
_cell.length_a   1.000
_cell.length_b   1.000
_cell.length_c   1.000
_cell.angle_alpha   90.00
_cell.angle_beta   90.00
_cell.angle_gamma   90.00
#
_symmetry.space_group_name_H-M   'P 1'
#
loop_
_entity.id
_entity.type
_entity.pdbx_description
1 polymer ?
#
loop_
_entity_poly.entity_id
_entity_poly.type
_entity_poly.pdbx_seq_one_letter_code
_entity_poly.pdbx_strand_id
1 'polypeptide(L)'
;MKVLLAGINAKYIHSNLGIYSLRAYAREALKDKAPLIELGEYTINHSRETILQDIYKRKPDFIGFSCYIWNISLVKSLIGDLKILLPGTALWLGGPEVSYDGIRFLEQHPGVSGIMKGEGEAVFSRLLDALSRDEGPGGIPGLVYRQGERIIDTGEAEPLDISRLPFPYAGMDPGELSHRILYYESSRGCPFRCSYCLSSIDRRVRLRDMDLVKRELAWFLDAGVPQVKFVDRTFNCSRGRALEIWQFIKENDRGQTNFHFEIGADLLGEEEISLLTSMRPGLVQLEIGVQSANPRTLEAIGRKTDIGKIHSVTSHIEASRRVHQHLDLIAGLPWEDKESFRESFNR
;
A
#
# COMPACT_ATOMS: atom_id res chain seq x y z
N MET A 1 -21.06 -0.49 -18.49
CA MET A 1 -19.71 -1.07 -18.29
C MET A 1 -19.62 -1.66 -16.87
N LYS A 2 -19.17 -2.90 -16.76
CA LYS A 2 -18.91 -3.59 -15.50
C LYS A 2 -17.40 -3.73 -15.28
N VAL A 3 -16.91 -3.23 -14.15
CA VAL A 3 -15.50 -3.17 -13.82
C VAL A 3 -15.22 -4.12 -12.66
N LEU A 4 -14.18 -4.94 -12.78
CA LEU A 4 -13.63 -5.76 -11.70
C LEU A 4 -12.23 -5.26 -11.35
N LEU A 5 -12.03 -4.82 -10.10
CA LEU A 5 -10.71 -4.59 -9.54
C LEU A 5 -10.29 -5.83 -8.76
N ALA A 6 -9.23 -6.49 -9.20
CA ALA A 6 -8.74 -7.75 -8.67
C ALA A 6 -7.45 -7.56 -7.86
N GLY A 7 -7.52 -7.85 -6.56
CA GLY A 7 -6.38 -7.90 -5.66
C GLY A 7 -6.04 -9.34 -5.28
N ILE A 8 -4.80 -9.77 -5.55
CA ILE A 8 -4.31 -11.09 -5.11
C ILE A 8 -3.34 -10.86 -3.95
N ASN A 9 -3.82 -11.07 -2.74
CA ASN A 9 -3.10 -10.80 -1.50
C ASN A 9 -2.16 -11.96 -1.13
N ALA A 10 -1.10 -11.67 -0.37
CA ALA A 10 -0.18 -12.71 0.12
C ALA A 10 -0.87 -13.68 1.10
N LYS A 11 -1.83 -13.20 1.91
CA LYS A 11 -2.62 -14.00 2.85
C LYS A 11 -4.06 -13.50 2.90
N TYR A 12 -4.97 -14.36 3.36
CA TYR A 12 -6.41 -14.06 3.48
C TYR A 12 -6.69 -12.84 4.37
N ILE A 13 -5.95 -12.70 5.47
CA ILE A 13 -6.18 -11.62 6.45
C ILE A 13 -5.86 -10.21 5.93
N HIS A 14 -5.12 -10.07 4.82
CA HIS A 14 -4.80 -8.78 4.24
C HIS A 14 -5.94 -8.24 3.37
N SER A 15 -6.28 -6.97 3.54
CA SER A 15 -7.06 -6.22 2.55
C SER A 15 -6.13 -5.62 1.50
N ASN A 16 -6.66 -5.27 0.33
CA ASN A 16 -5.88 -4.62 -0.72
C ASN A 16 -6.25 -3.13 -0.80
N LEU A 17 -5.60 -2.28 -0.01
CA LEU A 17 -5.88 -0.84 0.04
C LEU A 17 -5.98 -0.20 -1.35
N GLY A 18 -5.12 -0.59 -2.29
CA GLY A 18 -5.09 -0.02 -3.64
C GLY A 18 -6.41 -0.15 -4.37
N ILE A 19 -7.01 -1.35 -4.40
CA ILE A 19 -8.30 -1.53 -5.11
C ILE A 19 -9.47 -0.86 -4.39
N TYR A 20 -9.42 -0.75 -3.06
CA TYR A 20 -10.42 0.00 -2.29
C TYR A 20 -10.33 1.50 -2.58
N SER A 21 -9.11 2.07 -2.59
CA SER A 21 -8.87 3.48 -2.92
C SER A 21 -9.30 3.83 -4.34
N LEU A 22 -8.95 2.99 -5.33
CA LEU A 22 -9.38 3.17 -6.72
C LEU A 22 -10.90 3.22 -6.85
N ARG A 23 -11.61 2.26 -6.21
CA ARG A 23 -13.08 2.22 -6.22
C ARG A 23 -13.69 3.45 -5.56
N ALA A 24 -13.19 3.81 -4.37
CA ALA A 24 -13.73 4.95 -3.62
C ALA A 24 -13.55 6.25 -4.41
N TYR A 25 -12.33 6.49 -4.93
CA TYR A 25 -12.04 7.69 -5.71
C TYR A 25 -12.87 7.77 -7.00
N ALA A 26 -12.96 6.67 -7.76
CA ALA A 26 -13.74 6.66 -8.99
C ALA A 26 -15.23 6.92 -8.73
N ARG A 27 -15.80 6.35 -7.67
CA ARG A 27 -17.20 6.61 -7.29
C ARG A 27 -17.44 8.07 -6.92
N GLU A 28 -16.54 8.70 -6.16
CA GLU A 28 -16.67 10.10 -5.78
C GLU A 28 -16.48 11.04 -6.99
N ALA A 29 -15.47 10.78 -7.82
CA ALA A 29 -15.14 11.63 -8.95
C ALA A 29 -16.18 11.55 -10.08
N LEU A 30 -16.72 10.37 -10.36
CA LEU A 30 -17.67 10.13 -11.45
C LEU A 30 -19.14 10.23 -11.03
N LYS A 31 -19.42 10.13 -9.71
CA LYS A 31 -20.78 10.19 -9.14
C LYS A 31 -21.75 9.25 -9.86
N ASP A 32 -22.87 9.77 -10.34
CA ASP A 32 -23.92 8.99 -11.06
C ASP A 32 -23.43 8.37 -12.37
N LYS A 33 -22.29 8.82 -12.91
CA LYS A 33 -21.66 8.25 -14.11
C LYS A 33 -20.70 7.10 -13.80
N ALA A 34 -20.45 6.82 -12.52
CA ALA A 34 -19.55 5.75 -12.14
C ALA A 34 -20.09 4.40 -12.63
N PRO A 35 -19.29 3.59 -13.32
CA PRO A 35 -19.71 2.24 -13.69
C PRO A 35 -19.86 1.37 -12.45
N LEU A 36 -20.47 0.19 -12.61
CA LEU A 36 -20.49 -0.82 -11.55
C LEU A 36 -19.05 -1.31 -11.29
N ILE A 37 -18.47 -0.95 -10.15
CA ILE A 37 -17.11 -1.35 -9.75
C ILE A 37 -17.20 -2.40 -8.64
N GLU A 38 -16.90 -3.65 -8.99
CA GLU A 38 -16.79 -4.76 -8.06
C GLU A 38 -15.34 -4.96 -7.62
N LEU A 39 -15.14 -5.46 -6.39
CA LEU A 39 -13.85 -5.90 -5.89
C LEU A 39 -13.79 -7.43 -5.90
N GLY A 40 -12.69 -7.98 -6.41
CA GLY A 40 -12.33 -9.40 -6.29
C GLY A 40 -11.08 -9.53 -5.44
N GLU A 41 -11.20 -10.02 -4.22
CA GLU A 41 -10.04 -10.28 -3.37
C GLU A 41 -9.74 -11.78 -3.31
N TYR A 42 -8.55 -12.10 -3.76
CA TYR A 42 -8.01 -13.45 -3.79
C TYR A 42 -6.72 -13.50 -2.96
N THR A 43 -6.14 -14.67 -2.85
CA THR A 43 -4.81 -14.87 -2.27
C THR A 43 -3.95 -15.71 -3.20
N ILE A 44 -2.63 -15.64 -3.01
CA ILE A 44 -1.68 -16.52 -3.73
C ILE A 44 -1.89 -18.02 -3.46
N ASN A 45 -2.69 -18.36 -2.44
CA ASN A 45 -3.05 -19.74 -2.10
C ASN A 45 -4.32 -20.25 -2.82
N HIS A 46 -5.07 -19.36 -3.50
CA HIS A 46 -6.14 -19.82 -4.38
C HIS A 46 -5.56 -20.43 -5.65
N SER A 47 -6.16 -21.53 -6.11
CA SER A 47 -5.76 -22.08 -7.40
C SER A 47 -6.10 -21.10 -8.53
N ARG A 48 -5.33 -21.16 -9.61
CA ARG A 48 -5.58 -20.37 -10.82
C ARG A 48 -7.01 -20.57 -11.34
N GLU A 49 -7.47 -21.81 -11.34
CA GLU A 49 -8.80 -22.20 -11.80
C GLU A 49 -9.91 -21.57 -10.96
N THR A 50 -9.74 -21.49 -9.64
CA THR A 50 -10.69 -20.84 -8.74
C THR A 50 -10.85 -19.36 -9.08
N ILE A 51 -9.73 -18.66 -9.30
CA ILE A 51 -9.72 -17.24 -9.65
C ILE A 51 -10.38 -17.03 -11.02
N LEU A 52 -10.00 -17.85 -12.01
CA LEU A 52 -10.58 -17.79 -13.37
C LEU A 52 -12.09 -18.03 -13.38
N GLN A 53 -12.58 -19.02 -12.62
CA GLN A 53 -14.00 -19.31 -12.52
C GLN A 53 -14.79 -18.17 -11.91
N ASP A 54 -14.29 -17.53 -10.86
CA ASP A 54 -14.96 -16.38 -10.24
C ASP A 54 -14.99 -15.19 -11.20
N ILE A 55 -13.87 -14.85 -11.84
CA ILE A 55 -13.80 -13.76 -12.82
C ILE A 55 -14.74 -14.04 -14.00
N TYR A 56 -14.73 -15.28 -14.53
CA TYR A 56 -15.59 -15.67 -15.65
C TYR A 56 -17.08 -15.55 -15.31
N LYS A 57 -17.49 -15.93 -14.11
CA LYS A 57 -18.89 -15.80 -13.66
C LYS A 57 -19.32 -14.35 -13.55
N ARG A 58 -18.42 -13.44 -13.20
CA ARG A 58 -18.69 -12.00 -13.07
C ARG A 58 -18.85 -11.32 -14.44
N LYS A 59 -18.26 -11.84 -15.52
CA LYS A 59 -18.31 -11.30 -16.88
C LYS A 59 -18.01 -9.78 -16.92
N PRO A 60 -16.85 -9.32 -16.45
CA PRO A 60 -16.51 -7.91 -16.47
C PRO A 60 -16.15 -7.44 -17.89
N ASP A 61 -16.46 -6.18 -18.19
CA ASP A 61 -16.00 -5.50 -19.41
C ASP A 61 -14.54 -5.01 -19.23
N PHE A 62 -14.14 -4.74 -17.99
CA PHE A 62 -12.82 -4.26 -17.60
C PHE A 62 -12.33 -4.99 -16.37
N ILE A 63 -11.07 -5.45 -16.39
CA ILE A 63 -10.38 -6.03 -15.23
C ILE A 63 -9.13 -5.20 -14.94
N GLY A 64 -9.00 -4.70 -13.70
CA GLY A 64 -7.80 -4.06 -13.20
C GLY A 64 -7.10 -4.94 -12.16
N PHE A 65 -5.88 -5.43 -12.42
CA PHE A 65 -5.10 -6.18 -11.46
C PHE A 65 -4.13 -5.28 -10.69
N SER A 66 -4.05 -5.48 -9.38
CA SER A 66 -3.04 -4.90 -8.50
C SER A 66 -1.81 -5.80 -8.44
N CYS A 67 -0.67 -5.36 -9.02
CA CYS A 67 0.53 -6.17 -9.26
C CYS A 67 1.65 -5.84 -8.27
N TYR A 68 2.02 -6.87 -7.50
CA TYR A 68 3.12 -6.85 -6.52
C TYR A 68 4.04 -8.04 -6.72
N ILE A 69 5.23 -8.01 -6.11
CA ILE A 69 6.24 -9.07 -6.22
C ILE A 69 5.70 -10.46 -5.84
N TRP A 70 4.78 -10.54 -4.89
CA TRP A 70 4.21 -11.81 -4.44
C TRP A 70 3.14 -12.40 -5.38
N ASN A 71 2.54 -11.59 -6.25
CA ASN A 71 1.42 -12.04 -7.08
C ASN A 71 1.66 -11.95 -8.59
N ILE A 72 2.69 -11.25 -9.05
CA ILE A 72 2.91 -10.97 -10.48
C ILE A 72 3.01 -12.25 -11.32
N SER A 73 3.63 -13.32 -10.80
CA SER A 73 3.72 -14.61 -11.51
C SER A 73 2.34 -15.24 -11.73
N LEU A 74 1.47 -15.16 -10.71
CA LEU A 74 0.10 -15.67 -10.82
C LEU A 74 -0.73 -14.80 -11.77
N VAL A 75 -0.61 -13.48 -11.69
CA VAL A 75 -1.29 -12.55 -12.63
C VAL A 75 -0.89 -12.85 -14.07
N LYS A 76 0.42 -13.01 -14.35
CA LYS A 76 0.90 -13.39 -15.70
C LYS A 76 0.29 -14.69 -16.20
N SER A 77 0.13 -15.68 -15.34
CA SER A 77 -0.50 -16.96 -15.70
C SER A 77 -1.99 -16.85 -16.02
N LEU A 78 -2.69 -15.87 -15.40
CA LEU A 78 -4.12 -15.61 -15.64
C LEU A 78 -4.38 -14.86 -16.96
N ILE A 79 -3.47 -13.98 -17.40
CA ILE A 79 -3.65 -13.11 -18.57
C ILE A 79 -3.99 -13.91 -19.83
N GLY A 80 -3.23 -14.99 -20.10
CA GLY A 80 -3.43 -15.82 -21.29
C GLY A 80 -4.81 -16.46 -21.32
N ASP A 81 -5.21 -17.07 -20.20
CA ASP A 81 -6.51 -17.75 -20.09
C ASP A 81 -7.67 -16.76 -20.12
N LEU A 82 -7.56 -15.63 -19.45
CA LEU A 82 -8.59 -14.58 -19.46
C LEU A 82 -8.82 -14.04 -20.86
N LYS A 83 -7.78 -13.89 -21.67
CA LYS A 83 -7.93 -13.43 -23.05
C LYS A 83 -8.68 -14.43 -23.94
N ILE A 84 -8.55 -15.74 -23.64
CA ILE A 84 -9.30 -16.78 -24.33
C ILE A 84 -10.75 -16.84 -23.84
N LEU A 85 -10.93 -16.80 -22.51
CA LEU A 85 -12.25 -16.97 -21.89
C LEU A 85 -13.14 -15.74 -22.02
N LEU A 86 -12.54 -14.54 -22.02
CA LEU A 86 -13.20 -13.24 -22.05
C LEU A 86 -12.53 -12.32 -23.09
N PRO A 87 -12.60 -12.65 -24.40
CA PRO A 87 -11.84 -11.95 -25.44
C PRO A 87 -12.20 -10.46 -25.57
N GLY A 88 -13.43 -10.08 -25.19
CA GLY A 88 -13.91 -8.69 -25.21
C GLY A 88 -13.53 -7.87 -23.98
N THR A 89 -12.97 -8.50 -22.93
CA THR A 89 -12.63 -7.81 -21.68
C THR A 89 -11.29 -7.07 -21.81
N ALA A 90 -11.27 -5.79 -21.41
CA ALA A 90 -10.05 -5.00 -21.32
C ALA A 90 -9.27 -5.37 -20.07
N LEU A 91 -8.03 -5.85 -20.23
CA LEU A 91 -7.14 -6.21 -19.11
C LEU A 91 -6.16 -5.07 -18.85
N TRP A 92 -6.25 -4.49 -17.66
CA TRP A 92 -5.38 -3.42 -17.20
C TRP A 92 -4.64 -3.83 -15.93
N LEU A 93 -3.42 -3.35 -15.79
CA LEU A 93 -2.56 -3.63 -14.65
C LEU A 93 -2.14 -2.33 -13.97
N GLY A 94 -1.82 -2.41 -12.68
CA GLY A 94 -1.23 -1.32 -11.92
C GLY A 94 -0.43 -1.87 -10.75
N GLY A 95 0.35 -1.00 -10.11
CA GLY A 95 1.18 -1.38 -8.98
C GLY A 95 2.69 -1.46 -9.32
N PRO A 96 3.55 -1.64 -8.31
CA PRO A 96 4.99 -1.46 -8.44
C PRO A 96 5.67 -2.40 -9.45
N GLU A 97 5.15 -3.62 -9.63
CA GLU A 97 5.80 -4.61 -10.51
C GLU A 97 5.65 -4.33 -12.01
N VAL A 98 4.79 -3.41 -12.39
CA VAL A 98 4.51 -3.08 -13.80
C VAL A 98 4.71 -1.61 -14.14
N SER A 99 4.86 -0.73 -13.14
CA SER A 99 4.92 0.72 -13.34
C SER A 99 6.21 1.20 -13.99
N TYR A 100 7.34 0.53 -13.77
CA TYR A 100 8.66 1.03 -14.18
C TYR A 100 9.14 0.52 -15.54
N ASP A 101 8.65 -0.63 -16.01
CA ASP A 101 9.04 -1.24 -17.30
C ASP A 101 7.79 -1.60 -18.12
N GLY A 102 6.82 -0.68 -18.13
CA GLY A 102 5.50 -0.91 -18.70
C GLY A 102 5.51 -1.22 -20.21
N ILE A 103 6.38 -0.58 -20.98
CA ILE A 103 6.51 -0.84 -22.43
C ILE A 103 6.93 -2.28 -22.66
N ARG A 104 8.04 -2.70 -22.07
CA ARG A 104 8.56 -4.07 -22.21
C ARG A 104 7.58 -5.11 -21.68
N PHE A 105 6.88 -4.79 -20.59
CA PHE A 105 5.85 -5.68 -20.07
C PHE A 105 4.73 -5.90 -21.09
N LEU A 106 4.23 -4.84 -21.74
CA LEU A 106 3.21 -4.95 -22.77
C LEU A 106 3.70 -5.70 -24.01
N GLU A 107 4.94 -5.48 -24.44
CA GLU A 107 5.55 -6.23 -25.55
C GLU A 107 5.50 -7.76 -25.30
N GLN A 108 5.82 -8.18 -24.07
CA GLN A 108 5.84 -9.59 -23.68
C GLN A 108 4.44 -10.18 -23.41
N HIS A 109 3.43 -9.32 -23.17
CA HIS A 109 2.08 -9.74 -22.79
C HIS A 109 1.01 -9.11 -23.69
N PRO A 110 0.83 -9.60 -24.94
CA PRO A 110 -0.10 -8.99 -25.92
C PRO A 110 -1.57 -9.03 -25.49
N GLY A 111 -1.92 -9.85 -24.50
CA GLY A 111 -3.28 -9.90 -23.92
C GLY A 111 -3.62 -8.71 -23.01
N VAL A 112 -2.63 -7.90 -22.60
CA VAL A 112 -2.83 -6.74 -21.73
C VAL A 112 -3.13 -5.49 -22.56
N SER A 113 -4.21 -4.79 -22.20
CA SER A 113 -4.64 -3.55 -22.88
C SER A 113 -3.78 -2.35 -22.45
N GLY A 114 -3.38 -2.30 -21.16
CA GLY A 114 -2.53 -1.22 -20.67
C GLY A 114 -2.16 -1.35 -19.20
N ILE A 115 -1.31 -0.41 -18.78
CA ILE A 115 -0.75 -0.30 -17.43
C ILE A 115 -1.02 1.12 -16.92
N MET A 116 -1.45 1.23 -15.67
CA MET A 116 -1.53 2.47 -14.91
C MET A 116 -0.25 2.60 -14.07
N LYS A 117 0.53 3.66 -14.30
CA LYS A 117 1.78 3.94 -13.61
C LYS A 117 1.55 4.81 -12.38
N GLY A 118 2.36 4.63 -11.35
CA GLY A 118 2.38 5.48 -10.16
C GLY A 118 1.07 5.45 -9.36
N GLU A 119 0.53 6.63 -9.05
CA GLU A 119 -0.71 6.79 -8.27
C GLU A 119 -1.92 6.57 -9.17
N GLY A 120 -2.68 5.52 -8.86
CA GLY A 120 -3.72 5.04 -9.75
C GLY A 120 -5.06 5.77 -9.65
N GLU A 121 -5.35 6.46 -8.56
CA GLU A 121 -6.71 6.90 -8.23
C GLU A 121 -7.32 7.84 -9.29
N ALA A 122 -6.64 8.94 -9.62
CA ALA A 122 -7.11 9.87 -10.64
C ALA A 122 -6.96 9.31 -12.06
N VAL A 123 -5.89 8.56 -12.31
CA VAL A 123 -5.63 7.92 -13.61
C VAL A 123 -6.73 6.92 -13.94
N PHE A 124 -7.07 6.04 -13.00
CA PHE A 124 -8.16 5.07 -13.15
C PHE A 124 -9.51 5.73 -13.38
N SER A 125 -9.85 6.76 -12.60
CA SER A 125 -11.11 7.47 -12.75
C SER A 125 -11.25 8.11 -14.14
N ARG A 126 -10.18 8.80 -14.62
CA ARG A 126 -10.15 9.40 -15.98
C ARG A 126 -10.25 8.34 -17.08
N LEU A 127 -9.58 7.19 -16.88
CA LEU A 127 -9.65 6.07 -17.83
C LEU A 127 -11.09 5.52 -17.94
N LEU A 128 -11.76 5.31 -16.80
CA LEU A 128 -13.14 4.84 -16.78
C LEU A 128 -14.09 5.85 -17.44
N ASP A 129 -13.92 7.15 -17.20
CA ASP A 129 -14.72 8.19 -17.82
C ASP A 129 -14.56 8.18 -19.36
N ALA A 130 -13.32 8.11 -19.86
CA ALA A 130 -13.06 8.02 -21.28
C ALA A 130 -13.67 6.75 -21.91
N LEU A 131 -13.42 5.59 -21.31
CA LEU A 131 -13.98 4.32 -21.80
C LEU A 131 -15.51 4.26 -21.77
N SER A 132 -16.15 4.91 -20.79
CA SER A 132 -17.62 4.99 -20.71
C SER A 132 -18.24 5.85 -21.81
N ARG A 133 -17.44 6.69 -22.47
CA ARG A 133 -17.84 7.52 -23.62
C ARG A 133 -17.36 6.97 -24.96
N ASP A 134 -16.88 5.72 -24.97
CA ASP A 134 -16.24 5.09 -26.14
C ASP A 134 -15.02 5.88 -26.66
N GLU A 135 -14.39 6.66 -25.77
CA GLU A 135 -13.16 7.37 -26.05
C GLU A 135 -11.95 6.50 -25.68
N GLY A 136 -10.86 6.62 -26.42
CA GLY A 136 -9.62 5.93 -26.11
C GLY A 136 -8.89 6.53 -24.91
N PRO A 137 -7.87 5.84 -24.36
CA PRO A 137 -7.07 6.31 -23.23
C PRO A 137 -6.10 7.46 -23.57
N GLY A 138 -6.13 7.95 -24.81
CA GLY A 138 -5.24 9.01 -25.28
C GLY A 138 -5.35 10.30 -24.47
N GLY A 139 -4.21 10.95 -24.20
CA GLY A 139 -4.18 12.20 -23.46
C GLY A 139 -4.31 12.07 -21.93
N ILE A 140 -4.45 10.85 -21.38
CA ILE A 140 -4.46 10.62 -19.93
C ILE A 140 -3.02 10.34 -19.46
N PRO A 141 -2.37 11.23 -18.70
CA PRO A 141 -1.04 10.98 -18.15
C PRO A 141 -1.05 9.79 -17.18
N GLY A 142 0.07 9.07 -17.09
CA GLY A 142 0.23 7.93 -16.19
C GLY A 142 -0.18 6.59 -16.80
N LEU A 143 -0.32 6.50 -18.12
CA LEU A 143 -0.66 5.27 -18.82
C LEU A 143 0.45 4.79 -19.74
N VAL A 144 0.61 3.46 -19.82
CA VAL A 144 1.23 2.78 -20.94
C VAL A 144 0.18 1.86 -21.54
N TYR A 145 -0.17 2.03 -22.79
CA TYR A 145 -1.30 1.27 -23.38
C TYR A 145 -1.06 0.89 -24.83
N ARG A 146 -1.82 -0.09 -25.30
CA ARG A 146 -1.78 -0.60 -26.65
C ARG A 146 -2.82 0.11 -27.52
N GLN A 147 -2.36 0.65 -28.66
CA GLN A 147 -3.22 1.21 -29.69
C GLN A 147 -2.87 0.55 -31.04
N GLY A 148 -3.66 -0.45 -31.42
CA GLY A 148 -3.29 -1.34 -32.51
C GLY A 148 -2.00 -2.08 -32.23
N GLU A 149 -1.03 -1.98 -33.11
CA GLU A 149 0.31 -2.57 -32.93
C GLU A 149 1.27 -1.69 -32.14
N ARG A 150 0.90 -0.44 -31.86
CA ARG A 150 1.78 0.51 -31.14
C ARG A 150 1.55 0.45 -29.64
N ILE A 151 2.62 0.63 -28.90
CA ILE A 151 2.56 0.87 -27.45
C ILE A 151 2.86 2.34 -27.20
N ILE A 152 1.99 3.01 -26.47
CA ILE A 152 2.06 4.45 -26.19
C ILE A 152 2.29 4.62 -24.69
N ASP A 153 3.32 5.38 -24.33
CA ASP A 153 3.57 5.87 -22.97
C ASP A 153 3.16 7.34 -22.90
N THR A 154 2.26 7.69 -22.02
CA THR A 154 1.74 9.06 -21.85
C THR A 154 2.51 9.87 -20.81
N GLY A 155 3.65 9.38 -20.34
CA GLY A 155 4.45 10.02 -19.30
C GLY A 155 3.89 9.79 -17.89
N GLU A 156 4.36 10.58 -16.92
CA GLU A 156 3.95 10.47 -15.53
C GLU A 156 2.70 11.31 -15.25
N ALA A 157 1.86 10.84 -14.33
CA ALA A 157 0.76 11.63 -13.80
C ALA A 157 1.25 12.55 -12.67
N GLU A 158 0.59 13.70 -12.50
CA GLU A 158 0.85 14.59 -11.38
C GLU A 158 0.45 13.91 -10.06
N PRO A 159 1.30 14.03 -9.02
CA PRO A 159 0.99 13.49 -7.70
C PRO A 159 -0.29 14.11 -7.11
N LEU A 160 -1.13 13.28 -6.50
CA LEU A 160 -2.38 13.71 -5.89
C LEU A 160 -2.16 14.40 -4.53
N ASP A 161 -3.02 15.36 -4.23
CA ASP A 161 -3.27 15.78 -2.86
C ASP A 161 -4.06 14.68 -2.13
N ILE A 162 -3.38 13.98 -1.21
CA ILE A 162 -3.98 12.82 -0.54
C ILE A 162 -5.13 13.20 0.41
N SER A 163 -5.29 14.49 0.74
CA SER A 163 -6.46 14.98 1.47
C SER A 163 -7.74 14.99 0.63
N ARG A 164 -7.60 14.87 -0.69
CA ARG A 164 -8.75 14.71 -1.62
C ARG A 164 -9.14 13.26 -1.86
N LEU A 165 -8.40 12.31 -1.31
CA LEU A 165 -8.78 10.91 -1.41
C LEU A 165 -9.97 10.62 -0.48
N PRO A 166 -11.04 10.02 -0.97
CA PRO A 166 -12.12 9.56 -0.09
C PRO A 166 -11.63 8.44 0.83
N PHE A 167 -12.30 8.29 1.96
CA PHE A 167 -12.01 7.19 2.88
C PHE A 167 -12.35 5.84 2.22
N PRO A 168 -11.39 4.93 2.03
CA PRO A 168 -11.57 3.73 1.21
C PRO A 168 -12.65 2.77 1.72
N TYR A 169 -12.93 2.81 3.02
CA TYR A 169 -13.89 1.94 3.71
C TYR A 169 -15.25 2.60 3.99
N ALA A 170 -15.46 3.84 3.52
CA ALA A 170 -16.73 4.54 3.69
C ALA A 170 -17.90 3.73 3.09
N GLY A 171 -18.94 3.53 3.89
CA GLY A 171 -20.15 2.80 3.50
C GLY A 171 -19.98 1.29 3.35
N MET A 172 -18.86 0.72 3.82
CA MET A 172 -18.70 -0.72 3.95
C MET A 172 -19.28 -1.22 5.28
N ASP A 173 -19.81 -2.44 5.26
CA ASP A 173 -20.21 -3.11 6.50
C ASP A 173 -18.96 -3.54 7.28
N PRO A 174 -18.73 -3.07 8.52
CA PRO A 174 -17.63 -3.52 9.36
C PRO A 174 -17.58 -5.03 9.56
N GLY A 175 -18.71 -5.73 9.52
CA GLY A 175 -18.80 -7.18 9.62
C GLY A 175 -18.07 -7.90 8.47
N GLU A 176 -18.10 -7.37 7.26
CA GLU A 176 -17.36 -7.92 6.11
C GLU A 176 -15.84 -7.79 6.27
N LEU A 177 -15.41 -6.89 7.16
CA LEU A 177 -14.00 -6.56 7.41
C LEU A 177 -13.45 -7.14 8.72
N SER A 178 -14.28 -7.83 9.50
CA SER A 178 -14.00 -8.27 10.89
C SER A 178 -12.80 -9.21 11.04
N HIS A 179 -12.42 -9.93 9.96
CA HIS A 179 -11.30 -10.87 9.97
C HIS A 179 -10.12 -10.42 9.10
N ARG A 180 -10.03 -9.11 8.83
CA ARG A 180 -9.04 -8.51 7.96
C ARG A 180 -8.16 -7.53 8.70
N ILE A 181 -6.90 -7.45 8.29
CA ILE A 181 -6.04 -6.31 8.57
C ILE A 181 -6.43 -5.22 7.58
N LEU A 182 -6.90 -4.08 8.08
CA LEU A 182 -7.20 -2.94 7.24
C LEU A 182 -5.98 -2.04 7.13
N TYR A 183 -5.69 -1.60 5.93
CA TYR A 183 -4.57 -0.72 5.66
C TYR A 183 -5.05 0.73 5.60
N TYR A 184 -4.27 1.62 6.20
CA TYR A 184 -4.58 3.04 6.25
C TYR A 184 -3.38 3.88 5.86
N GLU A 185 -3.59 4.95 5.11
CA GLU A 185 -2.56 5.86 4.63
C GLU A 185 -2.83 7.27 5.15
N SER A 186 -2.00 7.76 6.08
CA SER A 186 -2.07 9.14 6.58
C SER A 186 -1.02 10.04 5.93
N SER A 187 0.00 9.45 5.31
CA SER A 187 1.02 10.15 4.55
C SER A 187 1.52 9.33 3.37
N ARG A 188 1.94 9.97 2.30
CA ARG A 188 2.51 9.34 1.11
C ARG A 188 3.85 9.97 0.75
N GLY A 189 4.85 9.13 0.41
CA GLY A 189 6.24 9.53 0.22
C GLY A 189 7.13 9.24 1.43
N CYS A 190 8.46 9.35 1.26
CA CYS A 190 9.43 9.11 2.32
C CYS A 190 10.61 10.11 2.19
N PRO A 191 11.03 10.80 3.28
CA PRO A 191 12.10 11.79 3.18
C PRO A 191 13.50 11.15 3.06
N PHE A 192 13.61 9.84 3.29
CA PHE A 192 14.88 9.12 3.29
C PHE A 192 15.29 8.64 1.89
N ARG A 193 16.58 8.25 1.76
CA ARG A 193 17.23 7.94 0.47
C ARG A 193 17.83 6.52 0.45
N CYS A 194 17.24 5.59 1.18
CA CYS A 194 17.75 4.23 1.24
C CYS A 194 17.80 3.61 -0.16
N SER A 195 18.97 3.20 -0.61
CA SER A 195 19.22 2.79 -2.03
C SER A 195 18.46 1.53 -2.45
N TYR A 196 18.09 0.68 -1.51
CA TYR A 196 17.33 -0.56 -1.73
C TYR A 196 15.81 -0.35 -1.71
N CYS A 197 15.35 0.84 -1.29
CA CYS A 197 13.93 1.06 -1.00
C CYS A 197 13.22 1.78 -2.14
N LEU A 198 12.15 1.18 -2.65
CA LEU A 198 11.31 1.77 -3.69
C LEU A 198 10.71 3.12 -3.25
N SER A 199 10.42 3.29 -1.96
CA SER A 199 9.86 4.54 -1.42
C SER A 199 10.82 5.74 -1.47
N SER A 200 12.11 5.51 -1.74
CA SER A 200 13.10 6.59 -1.93
C SER A 200 12.92 7.36 -3.24
N ILE A 201 12.07 6.89 -4.14
CA ILE A 201 11.77 7.53 -5.43
C ILE A 201 10.92 8.79 -5.22
N ASP A 202 9.85 8.70 -4.39
CA ASP A 202 9.04 9.86 -4.02
C ASP A 202 9.48 10.41 -2.66
N ARG A 203 10.27 11.50 -2.72
CA ARG A 203 10.86 12.14 -1.54
C ARG A 203 9.97 13.22 -0.91
N ARG A 204 8.90 13.59 -1.57
CA ARG A 204 7.95 14.58 -1.06
C ARG A 204 6.92 13.90 -0.17
N VAL A 205 7.05 14.10 1.14
CA VAL A 205 6.03 13.62 2.07
C VAL A 205 4.80 14.50 1.94
N ARG A 206 3.70 13.94 1.47
CA ARG A 206 2.39 14.58 1.42
C ARG A 206 1.57 14.05 2.59
N LEU A 207 0.99 14.95 3.34
CA LEU A 207 0.25 14.64 4.56
C LEU A 207 -1.25 14.76 4.31
N ARG A 208 -2.03 13.80 4.77
CA ARG A 208 -3.48 13.87 4.79
C ARG A 208 -3.92 14.87 5.87
N ASP A 209 -4.97 15.63 5.60
CA ASP A 209 -5.54 16.57 6.56
C ASP A 209 -5.83 15.90 7.90
N MET A 210 -5.49 16.56 9.03
CA MET A 210 -5.56 15.95 10.35
C MET A 210 -6.98 15.69 10.83
N ASP A 211 -7.93 16.57 10.47
CA ASP A 211 -9.34 16.38 10.84
C ASP A 211 -9.94 15.19 10.08
N LEU A 212 -9.51 14.96 8.81
CA LEU A 212 -9.85 13.75 8.08
C LEU A 212 -9.30 12.52 8.78
N VAL A 213 -8.01 12.55 9.12
CA VAL A 213 -7.34 11.42 9.81
C VAL A 213 -8.06 11.07 11.11
N LYS A 214 -8.38 12.05 11.93
CA LYS A 214 -9.09 11.80 13.20
C LYS A 214 -10.48 11.20 12.99
N ARG A 215 -11.25 11.68 12.01
CA ARG A 215 -12.57 11.10 11.68
C ARG A 215 -12.47 9.66 11.21
N GLU A 216 -11.47 9.36 10.39
CA GLU A 216 -11.26 8.02 9.84
C GLU A 216 -10.74 7.05 10.90
N LEU A 217 -9.88 7.50 11.80
CA LEU A 217 -9.44 6.72 12.96
C LEU A 217 -10.59 6.45 13.93
N ALA A 218 -11.47 7.44 14.18
CA ALA A 218 -12.67 7.23 14.97
C ALA A 218 -13.56 6.13 14.36
N TRP A 219 -13.72 6.12 13.04
CA TRP A 219 -14.46 5.06 12.36
C TRP A 219 -13.88 3.65 12.62
N PHE A 220 -12.55 3.48 12.54
CA PHE A 220 -11.91 2.19 12.83
C PHE A 220 -12.11 1.75 14.29
N LEU A 221 -12.00 2.70 15.23
CA LEU A 221 -12.20 2.45 16.65
C LEU A 221 -13.64 2.07 16.97
N ASP A 222 -14.61 2.81 16.43
CA ASP A 222 -16.04 2.59 16.67
C ASP A 222 -16.55 1.31 15.97
N ALA A 223 -15.97 0.96 14.80
CA ALA A 223 -16.24 -0.29 14.10
C ALA A 223 -15.58 -1.52 14.75
N GLY A 224 -14.73 -1.33 15.77
CA GLY A 224 -14.03 -2.42 16.44
C GLY A 224 -13.10 -3.22 15.52
N VAL A 225 -12.49 -2.57 14.52
CA VAL A 225 -11.57 -3.22 13.59
C VAL A 225 -10.40 -3.84 14.36
N PRO A 226 -10.14 -5.16 14.21
CA PRO A 226 -9.13 -5.82 15.04
C PRO A 226 -7.73 -5.26 14.85
N GLN A 227 -7.34 -4.97 13.59
CA GLN A 227 -6.02 -4.41 13.30
C GLN A 227 -6.07 -3.42 12.13
N VAL A 228 -5.48 -2.24 12.34
CA VAL A 228 -5.23 -1.22 11.33
C VAL A 228 -3.73 -1.06 11.13
N LYS A 229 -3.22 -1.39 9.94
CA LYS A 229 -1.81 -1.18 9.60
C LYS A 229 -1.66 0.10 8.79
N PHE A 230 -0.90 1.06 9.32
CA PHE A 230 -0.48 2.24 8.56
C PHE A 230 0.51 1.84 7.49
N VAL A 231 0.34 2.38 6.27
CA VAL A 231 1.26 2.17 5.14
C VAL A 231 2.20 3.35 4.93
N ASP A 232 2.17 4.31 5.83
CA ASP A 232 3.11 5.43 5.91
C ASP A 232 4.53 4.90 6.03
N ARG A 233 5.44 5.30 5.13
CA ARG A 233 6.78 4.70 4.98
C ARG A 233 7.74 4.98 6.12
N THR A 234 7.53 6.07 6.84
CA THR A 234 8.16 6.40 8.12
C THR A 234 7.18 7.31 8.84
N PHE A 235 6.27 6.70 9.56
CA PHE A 235 5.13 7.37 10.18
C PHE A 235 5.54 8.57 11.04
N ASN A 236 6.62 8.45 11.81
CA ASN A 236 7.11 9.49 12.72
C ASN A 236 8.14 10.45 12.09
N CYS A 237 8.22 10.52 10.76
CA CYS A 237 9.07 11.53 10.10
C CYS A 237 8.59 12.97 10.36
N SER A 238 7.32 13.17 10.72
CA SER A 238 6.74 14.42 11.23
C SER A 238 6.34 14.22 12.70
N ARG A 239 7.23 14.61 13.61
CA ARG A 239 7.12 14.34 15.05
C ARG A 239 5.80 14.83 15.66
N GLY A 240 5.44 16.11 15.47
CA GLY A 240 4.21 16.67 16.04
C GLY A 240 2.95 15.96 15.55
N ARG A 241 2.94 15.57 14.26
CA ARG A 241 1.84 14.81 13.68
C ARG A 241 1.72 13.41 14.28
N ALA A 242 2.84 12.71 14.46
CA ALA A 242 2.84 11.39 15.07
C ALA A 242 2.30 11.43 16.50
N LEU A 243 2.75 12.39 17.30
CA LEU A 243 2.24 12.62 18.65
C LEU A 243 0.72 12.88 18.66
N GLU A 244 0.23 13.74 17.77
CA GLU A 244 -1.19 14.08 17.69
C GLU A 244 -2.06 12.85 17.32
N ILE A 245 -1.60 12.02 16.39
CA ILE A 245 -2.30 10.78 16.01
C ILE A 245 -2.28 9.77 17.17
N TRP A 246 -1.13 9.53 17.78
CA TRP A 246 -1.01 8.60 18.91
C TRP A 246 -1.82 9.05 20.13
N GLN A 247 -1.84 10.36 20.42
CA GLN A 247 -2.66 10.91 21.50
C GLN A 247 -4.15 10.69 21.22
N PHE A 248 -4.60 11.00 19.99
CA PHE A 248 -5.98 10.78 19.57
C PHE A 248 -6.39 9.31 19.71
N ILE A 249 -5.56 8.37 19.25
CA ILE A 249 -5.82 6.93 19.37
C ILE A 249 -5.93 6.53 20.84
N LYS A 250 -5.02 7.00 21.71
CA LYS A 250 -5.04 6.70 23.14
C LYS A 250 -6.32 7.20 23.82
N GLU A 251 -6.73 8.44 23.52
CA GLU A 251 -7.90 9.07 24.13
C GLU A 251 -9.24 8.44 23.69
N ASN A 252 -9.25 7.89 22.48
CA ASN A 252 -10.46 7.31 21.88
C ASN A 252 -10.45 5.79 21.83
N ASP A 253 -9.50 5.11 22.47
CA ASP A 253 -9.41 3.64 22.50
C ASP A 253 -10.67 2.99 23.02
N ARG A 254 -11.16 1.97 22.30
CA ARG A 254 -12.33 1.14 22.67
C ARG A 254 -11.92 -0.25 23.19
N GLY A 255 -10.62 -0.49 23.37
CA GLY A 255 -10.11 -1.73 23.95
C GLY A 255 -9.96 -2.90 22.95
N GLN A 256 -10.26 -2.72 21.67
CA GLN A 256 -10.30 -3.79 20.68
C GLN A 256 -9.25 -3.63 19.57
N THR A 257 -9.10 -2.43 19.03
CA THR A 257 -8.25 -2.16 17.85
C THR A 257 -6.77 -2.14 18.22
N ASN A 258 -5.95 -2.75 17.36
CA ASN A 258 -4.50 -2.62 17.34
C ASN A 258 -4.10 -1.75 16.15
N PHE A 259 -3.23 -0.77 16.38
CA PHE A 259 -2.64 0.07 15.33
C PHE A 259 -1.18 -0.26 15.13
N HIS A 260 -0.82 -0.59 13.89
CA HIS A 260 0.54 -0.97 13.52
C HIS A 260 1.20 0.15 12.70
N PHE A 261 2.39 0.60 13.11
CA PHE A 261 3.13 1.70 12.49
C PHE A 261 4.54 1.27 12.09
N GLU A 262 4.98 1.70 10.90
CA GLU A 262 6.39 1.62 10.48
C GLU A 262 7.10 2.91 10.89
N ILE A 263 8.11 2.83 11.75
CA ILE A 263 8.77 3.99 12.35
C ILE A 263 10.30 3.95 12.24
N GLY A 264 10.92 5.15 12.35
CA GLY A 264 12.32 5.27 12.71
C GLY A 264 12.47 5.42 14.23
N ALA A 265 12.97 4.41 14.92
CA ALA A 265 13.08 4.46 16.40
C ALA A 265 14.07 5.52 16.88
N ASP A 266 15.11 5.80 16.11
CA ASP A 266 16.07 6.87 16.37
C ASP A 266 15.50 8.29 16.25
N LEU A 267 14.31 8.44 15.66
CA LEU A 267 13.58 9.71 15.60
C LEU A 267 12.74 9.99 16.85
N LEU A 268 12.46 8.96 17.67
CA LEU A 268 11.65 9.12 18.88
C LEU A 268 12.38 9.96 19.94
N GLY A 269 11.64 10.85 20.60
CA GLY A 269 12.05 11.60 21.76
C GLY A 269 11.34 11.11 23.04
N GLU A 270 11.65 11.75 24.17
CA GLU A 270 11.11 11.37 25.48
C GLU A 270 9.58 11.45 25.54
N GLU A 271 8.98 12.44 24.89
CA GLU A 271 7.54 12.66 24.89
C GLU A 271 6.79 11.53 24.17
N GLU A 272 7.28 11.12 22.96
CA GLU A 272 6.69 10.01 22.23
C GLU A 272 6.87 8.68 22.98
N ILE A 273 8.03 8.45 23.57
CA ILE A 273 8.29 7.26 24.36
C ILE A 273 7.36 7.20 25.58
N SER A 274 7.24 8.33 26.31
CA SER A 274 6.32 8.43 27.44
C SER A 274 4.86 8.17 27.04
N LEU A 275 4.43 8.73 25.92
CA LEU A 275 3.09 8.51 25.39
C LEU A 275 2.85 7.03 25.06
N LEU A 276 3.74 6.42 24.28
CA LEU A 276 3.64 5.02 23.85
C LEU A 276 3.62 4.06 25.05
N THR A 277 4.52 4.27 26.04
CA THR A 277 4.62 3.42 27.24
C THR A 277 3.45 3.60 28.22
N SER A 278 2.63 4.64 28.05
CA SER A 278 1.41 4.87 28.83
C SER A 278 0.14 4.30 28.20
N MET A 279 0.22 3.74 27.00
CA MET A 279 -0.93 3.17 26.28
C MET A 279 -1.37 1.82 26.86
N ARG A 280 -2.59 1.40 26.52
CA ARG A 280 -3.08 0.05 26.79
C ARG A 280 -2.18 -1.00 26.11
N PRO A 281 -1.83 -2.12 26.75
CA PRO A 281 -1.14 -3.22 26.10
C PRO A 281 -1.92 -3.68 24.84
N GLY A 282 -1.19 -3.80 23.70
CA GLY A 282 -1.76 -4.22 22.43
C GLY A 282 -2.50 -3.12 21.65
N LEU A 283 -2.56 -1.87 22.12
CA LEU A 283 -3.11 -0.77 21.33
C LEU A 283 -2.19 -0.40 20.16
N VAL A 284 -0.89 -0.39 20.39
CA VAL A 284 0.12 -0.03 19.39
C VAL A 284 1.11 -1.16 19.18
N GLN A 285 1.47 -1.38 17.92
CA GLN A 285 2.58 -2.22 17.48
C GLN A 285 3.49 -1.39 16.59
N LEU A 286 4.80 -1.53 16.77
CA LEU A 286 5.82 -0.82 16.01
C LEU A 286 6.64 -1.80 15.16
N GLU A 287 6.81 -1.47 13.90
CA GLU A 287 7.75 -2.10 12.98
C GLU A 287 8.93 -1.15 12.77
N ILE A 288 10.12 -1.61 13.13
CA ILE A 288 11.33 -0.79 13.24
C ILE A 288 12.38 -1.36 12.29
N GLY A 289 12.60 -0.68 11.18
CA GLY A 289 13.66 -1.08 10.26
C GLY A 289 15.03 -0.73 10.81
N VAL A 290 15.77 -1.69 11.35
CA VAL A 290 17.20 -1.55 11.73
C VAL A 290 18.07 -1.74 10.50
N GLN A 291 17.76 -2.76 9.70
CA GLN A 291 18.38 -3.21 8.47
C GLN A 291 19.77 -3.83 8.66
N SER A 292 20.69 -3.13 9.29
CA SER A 292 22.03 -3.56 9.67
C SER A 292 22.56 -2.70 10.81
N ALA A 293 23.45 -3.24 11.62
CA ALA A 293 24.24 -2.48 12.59
C ALA A 293 25.68 -2.22 12.10
N ASN A 294 26.03 -2.68 10.88
CA ASN A 294 27.34 -2.46 10.29
C ASN A 294 27.43 -1.04 9.68
N PRO A 295 28.32 -0.16 10.18
CA PRO A 295 28.42 1.22 9.70
C PRO A 295 28.74 1.34 8.22
N ARG A 296 29.57 0.43 7.70
CA ARG A 296 29.95 0.40 6.28
C ARG A 296 28.76 0.03 5.38
N THR A 297 27.94 -0.89 5.83
CA THR A 297 26.68 -1.26 5.17
C THR A 297 25.70 -0.09 5.16
N LEU A 298 25.51 0.55 6.32
CA LEU A 298 24.60 1.70 6.46
C LEU A 298 24.99 2.87 5.54
N GLU A 299 26.29 3.16 5.45
CA GLU A 299 26.83 4.17 4.52
C GLU A 299 26.56 3.80 3.07
N ALA A 300 26.85 2.54 2.68
CA ALA A 300 26.68 2.04 1.32
C ALA A 300 25.22 2.08 0.85
N ILE A 301 24.26 1.85 1.74
CA ILE A 301 22.83 1.90 1.43
C ILE A 301 22.22 3.30 1.61
N GLY A 302 23.03 4.31 1.95
CA GLY A 302 22.58 5.70 2.13
C GLY A 302 21.63 5.88 3.33
N ARG A 303 21.70 4.99 4.33
CA ARG A 303 20.87 5.05 5.52
C ARG A 303 21.59 5.76 6.67
N LYS A 304 21.01 6.86 7.13
CA LYS A 304 21.47 7.59 8.31
C LYS A 304 20.60 7.16 9.49
N THR A 305 21.19 6.43 10.43
CA THR A 305 20.51 5.96 11.63
C THR A 305 21.49 5.84 12.78
N ASP A 306 21.00 6.06 13.99
CA ASP A 306 21.78 5.90 15.24
C ASP A 306 21.39 4.58 15.92
N ILE A 307 22.23 3.56 15.74
CA ILE A 307 22.02 2.22 16.30
C ILE A 307 22.02 2.25 17.84
N GLY A 308 22.87 3.07 18.47
CA GLY A 308 22.89 3.22 19.92
C GLY A 308 21.57 3.77 20.47
N LYS A 309 21.02 4.77 19.77
CA LYS A 309 19.71 5.35 20.12
C LYS A 309 18.57 4.36 19.86
N ILE A 310 18.60 3.61 18.74
CA ILE A 310 17.60 2.55 18.50
C ILE A 310 17.59 1.57 19.66
N HIS A 311 18.76 1.05 20.07
CA HIS A 311 18.87 0.11 21.19
C HIS A 311 18.32 0.70 22.49
N SER A 312 18.69 1.93 22.84
CA SER A 312 18.21 2.59 24.05
C SER A 312 16.70 2.77 24.05
N VAL A 313 16.12 3.26 22.92
CA VAL A 313 14.69 3.50 22.77
C VAL A 313 13.90 2.20 22.83
N THR A 314 14.31 1.19 22.07
CA THR A 314 13.60 -0.10 22.02
C THR A 314 13.65 -0.82 23.36
N SER A 315 14.78 -0.77 24.08
CA SER A 315 14.89 -1.32 25.43
C SER A 315 13.97 -0.61 26.44
N HIS A 316 13.85 0.72 26.34
CA HIS A 316 12.95 1.49 27.21
C HIS A 316 11.48 1.12 26.96
N ILE A 317 11.08 1.04 25.69
CA ILE A 317 9.71 0.65 25.30
C ILE A 317 9.42 -0.79 25.75
N GLU A 318 10.35 -1.73 25.54
CA GLU A 318 10.23 -3.14 25.95
C GLU A 318 10.02 -3.29 27.45
N ALA A 319 10.75 -2.51 28.27
CA ALA A 319 10.60 -2.53 29.72
C ALA A 319 9.17 -2.21 30.18
N SER A 320 8.41 -1.45 29.41
CA SER A 320 6.99 -1.14 29.69
C SER A 320 6.06 -2.33 29.50
N ARG A 321 6.41 -3.29 28.63
CA ARG A 321 5.58 -4.43 28.19
C ARG A 321 4.21 -4.03 27.61
N ARG A 322 4.11 -2.83 27.05
CA ARG A 322 2.83 -2.30 26.54
C ARG A 322 2.74 -2.26 25.03
N VAL A 323 3.89 -2.08 24.37
CA VAL A 323 3.98 -1.91 22.92
C VAL A 323 4.75 -3.09 22.34
N HIS A 324 4.15 -3.80 21.42
CA HIS A 324 4.84 -4.84 20.66
C HIS A 324 5.79 -4.21 19.65
N GLN A 325 7.03 -4.67 19.61
CA GLN A 325 8.06 -4.17 18.71
C GLN A 325 8.54 -5.29 17.79
N HIS A 326 8.66 -4.98 16.50
CA HIS A 326 9.25 -5.81 15.48
C HIS A 326 10.47 -5.10 14.92
N LEU A 327 11.63 -5.71 15.00
CA LEU A 327 12.88 -5.15 14.51
C LEU A 327 13.32 -5.94 13.29
N ASP A 328 13.53 -5.25 12.17
CA ASP A 328 13.84 -5.89 10.90
C ASP A 328 15.31 -5.72 10.53
N LEU A 329 15.91 -6.82 10.08
CA LEU A 329 17.22 -6.87 9.45
C LEU A 329 17.08 -7.34 8.00
N ILE A 330 17.94 -6.82 7.12
CA ILE A 330 17.99 -7.25 5.71
C ILE A 330 19.28 -8.05 5.47
N ALA A 331 19.15 -9.31 5.09
CA ALA A 331 20.26 -10.12 4.66
C ALA A 331 20.64 -9.81 3.20
N GLY A 332 21.96 -9.77 2.91
CA GLY A 332 22.46 -9.58 1.54
C GLY A 332 22.66 -8.11 1.14
N LEU A 333 22.70 -7.20 2.09
CA LEU A 333 23.08 -5.80 1.85
C LEU A 333 24.58 -5.70 1.46
N PRO A 334 25.00 -4.64 0.73
CA PRO A 334 26.40 -4.40 0.43
C PRO A 334 27.24 -4.37 1.70
N TRP A 335 28.40 -5.02 1.65
CA TRP A 335 29.34 -5.12 2.78
C TRP A 335 28.83 -5.85 4.01
N GLU A 336 27.72 -6.57 3.90
CA GLU A 336 27.18 -7.44 4.94
C GLU A 336 27.53 -8.89 4.63
N ASP A 337 28.46 -9.45 5.39
CA ASP A 337 28.73 -10.88 5.39
C ASP A 337 27.99 -11.59 6.53
N LYS A 338 28.16 -12.90 6.63
CA LYS A 338 27.51 -13.71 7.64
C LYS A 338 27.84 -13.29 9.07
N GLU A 339 29.11 -12.86 9.30
CA GLU A 339 29.55 -12.43 10.64
C GLU A 339 28.94 -11.08 11.01
N SER A 340 29.01 -10.09 10.14
CA SER A 340 28.42 -8.77 10.39
C SER A 340 26.90 -8.83 10.54
N PHE A 341 26.23 -9.72 9.79
CA PHE A 341 24.79 -9.97 9.96
C PHE A 341 24.50 -10.59 11.33
N ARG A 342 25.31 -11.60 11.76
CA ARG A 342 25.19 -12.20 13.07
C ARG A 342 25.41 -11.19 14.20
N GLU A 343 26.38 -10.29 14.06
CA GLU A 343 26.64 -9.21 15.01
C GLU A 343 25.44 -8.25 15.08
N SER A 344 24.85 -7.89 13.92
CA SER A 344 23.65 -7.07 13.87
C SER A 344 22.45 -7.72 14.55
N PHE A 345 22.30 -9.04 14.41
CA PHE A 345 21.23 -9.81 15.05
C PHE A 345 21.40 -9.93 16.57
N ASN A 346 22.64 -10.02 17.06
CA ASN A 346 22.93 -10.21 18.48
C ASN A 346 22.94 -8.89 19.30
N ARG A 347 22.88 -7.76 18.63
CA ARG A 347 22.80 -6.43 19.25
C ARG A 347 21.38 -6.07 19.64
#